data_874e87c58733f1ac438e8e17ece51906
#
_entry.id   874e87c58733f1ac438e8e17ece51906
#
_cell.length_a   1.000
_cell.length_b   1.000
_cell.length_c   1.000
_cell.angle_alpha   90.00
_cell.angle_beta   90.00
_cell.angle_gamma   90.00
#
_symmetry.space_group_name_H-M   'P 1'
#
loop_
_entity.id
_entity.type
_entity.pdbx_description
1 polymer ?
#
loop_
_entity_poly.entity_id
_entity_poly.type
_entity_poly.pdbx_seq_one_letter_code
_entity_poly.pdbx_strand_id
1 'polypeptide(L)'
;HGFAWTFFFESGRVFVDRRVEPGMRAQTQALLTLVSGGLGAVIGTKLVGGLYRWLVVGHGAAGWTTYWWVLSGMCALTGLVFAIGYKGLAVAPKAPDVPVTPVPGVKP
;
A
#
# COMPACT_ATOMS: atom_id res chain seq x y z
N HIS A 1 6.34 -6.09 12.61
CA HIS A 1 6.82 -5.28 11.48
C HIS A 1 6.75 -6.06 10.17
N GLY A 2 7.25 -7.31 10.11
CA GLY A 2 7.20 -8.14 8.90
C GLY A 2 5.79 -8.45 8.40
N PHE A 3 4.86 -8.74 9.30
CA PHE A 3 3.45 -8.98 8.93
C PHE A 3 2.81 -7.76 8.24
N ALA A 4 2.98 -6.56 8.82
CA ALA A 4 2.42 -5.34 8.23
C ALA A 4 2.99 -5.07 6.84
N TRP A 5 4.30 -5.29 6.65
CA TRP A 5 4.97 -5.15 5.37
C TRP A 5 4.43 -6.14 4.33
N THR A 6 4.36 -7.42 4.70
CA THR A 6 3.86 -8.48 3.81
C THR A 6 2.42 -8.23 3.42
N PHE A 7 1.54 -7.96 4.39
CA PHE A 7 0.13 -7.68 4.09
C PHE A 7 -0.05 -6.47 3.18
N PHE A 8 0.69 -5.39 3.40
CA PHE A 8 0.60 -4.19 2.57
C PHE A 8 1.01 -4.48 1.12
N PHE A 9 2.19 -5.07 0.92
CA PHE A 9 2.69 -5.31 -0.43
C PHE A 9 1.94 -6.41 -1.17
N GLU A 10 1.61 -7.52 -0.51
CA GLU A 10 0.88 -8.62 -1.14
C GLU A 10 -0.57 -8.21 -1.46
N SER A 11 -1.24 -7.50 -0.56
CA SER A 11 -2.58 -6.98 -0.84
C SER A 11 -2.56 -5.99 -2.01
N GLY A 12 -1.56 -5.12 -2.07
CA GLY A 12 -1.37 -4.18 -3.17
C GLY A 12 -1.14 -4.89 -4.50
N ARG A 13 -0.31 -5.92 -4.53
CA ARG A 13 -0.06 -6.73 -5.74
C ARG A 13 -1.32 -7.44 -6.21
N VAL A 14 -2.01 -8.13 -5.31
CA VAL A 14 -3.28 -8.82 -5.64
C VAL A 14 -4.34 -7.84 -6.16
N PHE A 15 -4.41 -6.64 -5.57
CA PHE A 15 -5.31 -5.60 -6.02
C PHE A 15 -5.00 -5.14 -7.45
N VAL A 16 -3.72 -4.92 -7.77
CA VAL A 16 -3.26 -4.55 -9.11
C VAL A 16 -3.55 -5.65 -10.11
N ASP A 17 -3.21 -6.89 -9.78
CA ASP A 17 -3.40 -8.04 -10.68
C ASP A 17 -4.85 -8.26 -11.09
N ARG A 18 -5.79 -7.94 -10.19
CA ARG A 18 -7.23 -8.11 -10.46
C ARG A 18 -7.85 -6.97 -11.28
N ARG A 19 -7.19 -5.82 -11.38
CA ARG A 19 -7.77 -4.61 -11.98
C ARG A 19 -7.05 -4.11 -13.20
N VAL A 20 -5.82 -4.52 -13.39
CA VAL A 20 -4.98 -4.03 -14.48
C VAL A 20 -4.92 -5.08 -15.58
N GLU A 21 -5.00 -4.60 -16.81
CA GLU A 21 -4.86 -5.42 -18.00
C GLU A 21 -3.53 -6.20 -18.00
N PRO A 22 -3.51 -7.47 -18.44
CA PRO A 22 -2.32 -8.33 -18.33
C PRO A 22 -1.02 -7.69 -18.85
N GLY A 23 -1.10 -6.92 -19.93
CA GLY A 23 0.06 -6.24 -20.53
C GLY A 23 0.65 -5.11 -19.69
N MET A 24 -0.11 -4.55 -18.75
CA MET A 24 0.31 -3.39 -17.93
C MET A 24 0.61 -3.74 -16.47
N ARG A 25 0.44 -4.99 -16.06
CA ARG A 25 0.60 -5.42 -14.67
C ARG A 25 2.00 -5.13 -14.12
N ALA A 26 3.03 -5.47 -14.87
CA ALA A 26 4.42 -5.25 -14.46
C ALA A 26 4.74 -3.77 -14.27
N GLN A 27 4.27 -2.91 -15.15
CA GLN A 27 4.48 -1.46 -15.07
C GLN A 27 3.74 -0.87 -13.86
N THR A 28 2.51 -1.29 -13.62
CA THR A 28 1.72 -0.80 -12.48
C THR A 28 2.29 -1.27 -11.15
N GLN A 29 2.81 -2.50 -11.07
CA GLN A 29 3.50 -3.00 -9.88
C GLN A 29 4.82 -2.25 -9.63
N ALA A 30 5.58 -1.96 -10.68
CA ALA A 30 6.78 -1.16 -10.57
C ALA A 30 6.47 0.26 -10.07
N LEU A 31 5.41 0.88 -10.59
CA LEU A 31 4.95 2.19 -10.15
C LEU A 31 4.49 2.17 -8.69
N LEU A 32 3.74 1.16 -8.27
CA LEU A 32 3.33 0.99 -6.88
C LEU A 32 4.55 0.91 -5.94
N THR A 33 5.55 0.13 -6.32
CA THR A 33 6.80 0.00 -5.56
C THR A 33 7.58 1.31 -5.53
N LEU A 34 7.68 2.02 -6.64
CA LEU A 34 8.37 3.30 -6.72
C LEU A 34 7.70 4.38 -5.86
N VAL A 35 6.37 4.48 -5.93
CA VAL A 35 5.62 5.46 -5.15
C VAL A 35 5.65 5.12 -3.66
N SER A 36 5.42 3.86 -3.29
CA SER A 36 5.38 3.46 -1.88
C SER A 36 6.79 3.43 -1.26
N GLY A 37 7.74 2.76 -1.91
CA GLY A 37 9.09 2.57 -1.41
C GLY A 37 10.02 3.77 -1.66
N GLY A 38 9.81 4.48 -2.76
CA GLY A 38 10.61 5.66 -3.11
C GLY A 38 10.07 6.94 -2.48
N LEU A 39 9.05 7.52 -3.07
CA LEU A 39 8.48 8.80 -2.60
C LEU A 39 7.92 8.71 -1.19
N GLY A 40 7.18 7.64 -0.88
CA GLY A 40 6.60 7.42 0.45
C GLY A 40 7.68 7.34 1.52
N ALA A 41 8.77 6.62 1.27
CA ALA A 41 9.87 6.50 2.21
C ALA A 41 10.59 7.83 2.43
N VAL A 42 10.85 8.61 1.39
CA VAL A 42 11.52 9.92 1.51
C VAL A 42 10.65 10.89 2.31
N ILE A 43 9.38 11.01 1.98
CA ILE A 43 8.43 11.88 2.70
C ILE A 43 8.29 11.41 4.15
N GLY A 44 8.08 10.11 4.37
CA GLY A 44 7.93 9.53 5.69
C GLY A 44 9.15 9.76 6.57
N THR A 45 10.35 9.53 6.05
CA THR A 45 11.60 9.76 6.79
C THR A 45 11.78 11.23 7.16
N LYS A 46 11.46 12.15 6.27
CA LYS A 46 11.53 13.60 6.55
C LYS A 46 10.54 14.03 7.61
N LEU A 47 9.29 13.55 7.54
CA LEU A 47 8.25 13.85 8.52
C LEU A 47 8.59 13.28 9.90
N VAL A 48 8.91 12.00 9.96
CA VAL A 48 9.24 11.30 11.22
C VAL A 48 10.52 11.85 11.84
N GLY A 49 11.56 12.09 11.04
CA GLY A 49 12.81 12.66 11.50
C GLY A 49 12.65 14.12 11.98
N GLY A 50 11.85 14.92 11.29
CA GLY A 50 11.50 16.28 11.72
C GLY A 50 10.74 16.30 13.04
N LEU A 51 9.73 15.45 13.16
CA LEU A 51 8.94 15.29 14.37
C LEU A 51 9.80 14.83 15.56
N TYR A 52 10.71 13.88 15.34
CA TYR A 52 11.66 13.42 16.32
C TYR A 52 12.55 14.57 16.84
N ARG A 53 13.13 15.34 15.93
CA ARG A 53 13.99 16.47 16.30
C ARG A 53 13.22 17.51 17.10
N TRP A 54 11.99 17.78 16.73
CA TRP A 54 11.17 18.79 17.40
C TRP A 54 10.67 18.34 18.78
N LEU A 55 10.20 17.09 18.91
CA LEU A 55 9.60 16.61 20.15
C LEU A 55 10.61 15.98 21.13
N VAL A 56 11.59 15.24 20.62
CA VAL A 56 12.48 14.46 21.50
C VAL A 56 13.76 15.22 21.82
N VAL A 57 14.42 15.81 20.83
CA VAL A 57 15.70 16.49 21.05
C VAL A 57 15.53 17.71 21.93
N GLY A 58 14.39 18.40 21.84
CA GLY A 58 14.11 19.60 22.65
C GLY A 58 13.54 19.33 24.06
N HIS A 59 12.95 18.15 24.31
CA HIS A 59 12.18 17.88 25.53
C HIS A 59 12.66 16.64 26.31
N GLY A 60 13.72 15.99 25.90
CA GLY A 60 14.29 14.82 26.58
C GLY A 60 13.32 13.63 26.73
N ALA A 61 13.36 12.97 27.89
CA ALA A 61 12.57 11.73 28.11
C ALA A 61 11.05 11.93 28.00
N ALA A 62 10.54 13.09 28.40
CA ALA A 62 9.10 13.41 28.28
C ALA A 62 8.65 13.52 26.80
N GLY A 63 9.55 13.94 25.92
CA GLY A 63 9.29 14.03 24.48
C GLY A 63 9.05 12.69 23.81
N TRP A 64 9.61 11.60 24.33
CA TRP A 64 9.38 10.25 23.80
C TRP A 64 7.92 9.80 23.87
N THR A 65 7.28 10.03 25.00
CA THR A 65 5.86 9.67 25.18
C THR A 65 5.00 10.44 24.18
N THR A 66 5.21 11.76 24.08
CA THR A 66 4.48 12.61 23.14
C THR A 66 4.72 12.20 21.69
N TYR A 67 5.96 11.89 21.34
CA TYR A 67 6.33 11.43 20.00
C TYR A 67 5.55 10.18 19.58
N TRP A 68 5.46 9.17 20.45
CA TRP A 68 4.71 7.94 20.16
C TRP A 68 3.21 8.17 20.09
N TRP A 69 2.65 9.05 20.92
CA TRP A 69 1.25 9.41 20.84
C TRP A 69 0.90 10.13 19.52
N VAL A 70 1.73 11.03 19.08
CA VAL A 70 1.55 11.74 17.79
C VAL A 70 1.65 10.75 16.63
N LEU A 71 2.63 9.85 16.64
CA LEU A 71 2.78 8.83 15.61
C LEU A 71 1.56 7.91 15.55
N SER A 72 1.10 7.44 16.71
CA SER A 72 -0.10 6.59 16.81
C SER A 72 -1.35 7.31 16.31
N GLY A 73 -1.49 8.58 16.65
CA GLY A 73 -2.58 9.43 16.18
C GLY A 73 -2.58 9.60 14.65
N MET A 74 -1.40 9.81 14.05
CA MET A 74 -1.25 9.88 12.59
C MET A 74 -1.65 8.57 11.92
N CYS A 75 -1.23 7.42 12.47
CA CYS A 75 -1.61 6.11 11.96
C CYS A 75 -3.13 5.88 12.09
N ALA A 76 -3.71 6.21 13.24
CA ALA A 76 -5.15 6.09 13.46
C ALA A 76 -5.95 6.98 12.51
N LEU A 77 -5.52 8.23 12.31
CA LEU A 77 -6.16 9.15 11.36
C LEU A 77 -6.10 8.62 9.93
N THR A 78 -4.94 8.13 9.51
CA THR A 78 -4.79 7.53 8.17
C THR A 78 -5.69 6.32 8.01
N GLY A 79 -5.77 5.44 9.01
CA GLY A 79 -6.67 4.29 9.02
C GLY A 79 -8.15 4.70 8.96
N LEU A 80 -8.52 5.75 9.69
CA LEU A 80 -9.89 6.29 9.68
C LEU A 80 -10.27 6.89 8.32
N VAL A 81 -9.39 7.72 7.75
CA VAL A 81 -9.58 8.29 6.40
C VAL A 81 -9.73 7.19 5.38
N PHE A 82 -8.91 6.16 5.47
CA PHE A 82 -9.01 5.00 4.59
C PHE A 82 -10.33 4.24 4.79
N ALA A 83 -10.73 3.98 6.03
CA ALA A 83 -11.97 3.26 6.35
C ALA A 83 -13.22 4.00 5.86
N ILE A 84 -13.23 5.33 5.96
CA ILE A 84 -14.35 6.17 5.49
C ILE A 84 -14.31 6.35 3.97
N GLY A 85 -13.13 6.55 3.40
CA GLY A 85 -12.92 6.80 1.97
C GLY A 85 -12.99 5.54 1.12
N TYR A 86 -12.65 4.39 1.70
CA TYR A 86 -12.69 3.11 1.00
C TYR A 86 -14.12 2.57 0.92
N LYS A 87 -14.87 3.05 -0.03
CA LYS A 87 -16.09 2.38 -0.47
C LYS A 87 -15.65 1.12 -1.20
N GLY A 88 -15.88 -0.04 -0.57
CA GLY A 88 -15.52 -1.34 -1.14
C GLY A 88 -15.91 -1.39 -2.62
N LEU A 89 -14.89 -1.44 -3.45
CA LEU A 89 -15.10 -1.40 -4.89
C LEU A 89 -15.77 -2.72 -5.28
N ALA A 90 -16.93 -2.60 -5.92
CA ALA A 90 -17.64 -3.73 -6.49
C ALA A 90 -16.65 -4.66 -7.20
N VAL A 91 -16.84 -5.96 -6.98
CA VAL A 91 -16.08 -7.04 -7.62
C VAL A 91 -15.88 -6.67 -9.09
N ALA A 92 -14.64 -6.67 -9.56
CA ALA A 92 -14.33 -6.42 -10.96
C ALA A 92 -15.23 -7.31 -11.83
N PRO A 93 -15.80 -6.83 -12.93
CA PRO A 93 -16.60 -7.64 -13.83
C PRO A 93 -15.81 -8.91 -14.15
N LYS A 94 -16.46 -10.07 -14.01
CA LYS A 94 -15.91 -11.35 -14.44
C LYS A 94 -15.34 -11.14 -15.86
N ALA A 95 -14.05 -11.46 -16.03
CA ALA A 95 -13.45 -11.41 -17.36
C ALA A 95 -14.37 -12.17 -18.33
N PRO A 96 -14.66 -11.63 -19.51
CA PRO A 96 -15.48 -12.33 -20.47
C PRO A 96 -14.88 -13.73 -20.67
N ASP A 97 -15.73 -14.74 -20.59
CA ASP A 97 -15.34 -16.13 -20.85
C ASP A 97 -14.78 -16.17 -22.29
N VAL A 98 -13.46 -16.04 -22.39
CA VAL A 98 -12.79 -16.21 -23.70
C VAL A 98 -13.02 -17.66 -24.09
N PRO A 99 -13.73 -17.93 -25.18
CA PRO A 99 -13.90 -19.30 -25.65
C PRO A 99 -12.51 -19.90 -25.80
N VAL A 100 -12.25 -20.98 -25.08
CA VAL A 100 -11.01 -21.73 -25.24
C VAL A 100 -11.11 -22.35 -26.65
N THR A 101 -10.49 -21.66 -27.60
CA THR A 101 -10.37 -22.24 -28.95
C THR A 101 -9.52 -23.51 -28.83
N PRO A 102 -10.03 -24.70 -29.18
CA PRO A 102 -9.24 -25.92 -29.11
C PRO A 102 -7.98 -25.74 -29.94
N VAL A 103 -6.83 -25.98 -29.33
CA VAL A 103 -5.57 -25.94 -30.08
C VAL A 103 -5.63 -27.04 -31.15
N PRO A 104 -5.52 -26.71 -32.45
CA PRO A 104 -5.57 -27.73 -33.51
C PRO A 104 -4.44 -28.74 -33.27
N GLY A 105 -4.80 -30.01 -33.11
CA GLY A 105 -3.84 -31.12 -32.99
C GLY A 105 -3.69 -31.73 -31.59
N VAL A 106 -4.31 -31.21 -30.55
CA VAL A 106 -4.35 -31.86 -29.23
C VAL A 106 -5.63 -32.69 -29.14
N LYS A 107 -5.49 -34.01 -29.25
CA LYS A 107 -6.60 -34.93 -28.94
C LYS A 107 -6.79 -35.03 -27.43
N PRO A 108 -8.02 -35.14 -26.94
CA PRO A 108 -8.34 -35.35 -25.54
C PRO A 108 -7.73 -36.62 -24.96
#